data_f4d9747d1c83dcedeee41dee0a442f05
#
_entry.id   f4d9747d1c83dcedeee41dee0a442f05
#
_cell.length_a   1.000
_cell.length_b   1.000
_cell.length_c   1.000
_cell.angle_alpha   90.00
_cell.angle_beta   90.00
_cell.angle_gamma   90.00
#
_symmetry.space_group_name_H-M   'P 1'
#
loop_
_entity.id
_entity.type
_entity.pdbx_description
1 polymer ?
#
loop_
_entity_poly.entity_id
_entity_poly.type
_entity_poly.pdbx_seq_one_letter_code
_entity_poly.pdbx_strand_id
1 'polypeptide(L)' 'KRQLAAADARMAAIATRRTELETQLATPQPPAAIADAGRELKALENELTALEEQWLELSTQIEEIENGQA' A
#
# COMPACT_ATOMS: atom_id res chain seq x y z
N LYS A 1 -11.71 11.87 -7.54
CA LYS A 1 -10.46 11.72 -8.31
C LYS A 1 -9.21 12.01 -7.48
N ARG A 2 -9.24 13.06 -6.63
CA ARG A 2 -8.09 13.36 -5.76
C ARG A 2 -7.79 12.24 -4.78
N GLN A 3 -8.83 11.60 -4.22
CA GLN A 3 -8.67 10.53 -3.26
C GLN A 3 -8.04 9.30 -3.91
N LEU A 4 -8.45 8.96 -5.13
CA LEU A 4 -7.84 7.85 -5.87
C LEU A 4 -6.39 8.14 -6.21
N ALA A 5 -6.09 9.35 -6.65
CA ALA A 5 -4.72 9.75 -6.97
C ALA A 5 -3.82 9.71 -5.73
N ALA A 6 -4.33 10.16 -4.57
CA ALA A 6 -3.58 10.12 -3.33
C ALA A 6 -3.33 8.68 -2.88
N ALA A 7 -4.33 7.79 -3.01
CA ALA A 7 -4.18 6.39 -2.69
C ALA A 7 -3.17 5.72 -3.61
N ASP A 8 -3.22 5.99 -4.90
CA ASP A 8 -2.27 5.45 -5.88
C ASP A 8 -0.83 5.89 -5.56
N ALA A 9 -0.65 7.17 -5.22
CA ALA A 9 0.66 7.70 -4.85
C ALA A 9 1.19 7.01 -3.59
N ARG A 10 0.34 6.79 -2.60
CA ARG A 10 0.73 6.11 -1.37
C ARG A 10 1.05 4.64 -1.63
N MET A 11 0.27 3.96 -2.48
CA MET A 11 0.54 2.57 -2.85
C MET A 11 1.89 2.43 -3.56
N ALA A 12 2.23 3.38 -4.45
CA ALA A 12 3.52 3.41 -5.11
C ALA A 12 4.67 3.62 -4.11
N ALA A 13 4.49 4.51 -3.14
CA ALA A 13 5.48 4.74 -2.08
C ALA A 13 5.68 3.49 -1.23
N ILE A 14 4.60 2.79 -0.89
CA ILE A 14 4.66 1.53 -0.15
C ILE A 14 5.43 0.47 -0.94
N ALA A 15 5.14 0.33 -2.23
CA ALA A 15 5.82 -0.63 -3.10
C ALA A 15 7.32 -0.35 -3.16
N THR A 16 7.72 0.92 -3.28
CA THR A 16 9.12 1.32 -3.26
C THR A 16 9.78 0.97 -1.94
N ARG A 17 9.13 1.28 -0.83
CA ARG A 17 9.67 0.98 0.50
C ARG A 17 9.80 -0.52 0.73
N ARG A 18 8.82 -1.30 0.29
CA ARG A 18 8.89 -2.76 0.37
C ARG A 18 10.10 -3.30 -0.36
N THR A 19 10.35 -2.82 -1.57
CA THR A 19 11.50 -3.23 -2.36
C THR A 19 12.80 -2.90 -1.65
N GLU A 20 12.91 -1.70 -1.05
CA GLU A 20 14.08 -1.30 -0.27
C GLU A 20 14.30 -2.24 0.92
N LEU A 21 13.24 -2.58 1.66
CA LEU A 21 13.33 -3.48 2.81
C LEU A 21 13.68 -4.90 2.39
N GLU A 22 13.12 -5.39 1.30
CA GLU A 22 13.45 -6.71 0.77
C GLU A 22 14.91 -6.78 0.34
N THR A 23 15.41 -5.73 -0.29
CA THR A 23 16.82 -5.63 -0.68
C THR A 23 17.72 -5.61 0.55
N GLN A 24 17.33 -4.87 1.59
CA GLN A 24 18.05 -4.82 2.85
C GLN A 24 18.11 -6.20 3.51
N LEU A 25 16.99 -6.93 3.52
CA LEU A 25 16.90 -8.26 4.12
C LEU A 25 17.68 -9.32 3.34
N ALA A 26 17.98 -9.06 2.07
CA ALA A 26 18.78 -9.97 1.25
C ALA A 26 20.26 -9.95 1.63
N THR A 27 20.71 -8.96 2.41
CA THR A 27 22.08 -8.89 2.91
C THR A 27 22.13 -9.34 4.36
N PRO A 28 23.29 -9.85 4.85
CA PRO A 28 23.42 -10.22 6.26
C PRO A 28 23.19 -9.02 7.18
N GLN A 29 22.34 -9.18 8.16
CA GLN A 29 21.93 -8.11 9.08
C GLN A 29 21.91 -8.62 10.51
N PRO A 30 22.11 -7.74 11.51
CA PRO A 30 21.88 -8.13 12.91
C PRO A 30 20.43 -8.52 13.14
N PRO A 31 20.16 -9.46 14.07
CA PRO A 31 18.79 -9.90 14.33
C PRO A 31 17.81 -8.77 14.64
N ALA A 32 18.24 -7.73 15.35
CA ALA A 32 17.39 -6.58 15.67
C ALA A 32 16.97 -5.83 14.40
N ALA A 33 17.88 -5.66 13.44
CA ALA A 33 17.58 -5.01 12.18
C ALA A 33 16.59 -5.84 11.35
N ILE A 34 16.74 -7.16 11.35
CA ILE A 34 15.82 -8.07 10.66
C ILE A 34 14.42 -7.96 11.27
N ALA A 35 14.33 -7.95 12.59
CA ALA A 35 13.06 -7.84 13.29
C ALA A 35 12.37 -6.50 12.98
N ASP A 36 13.12 -5.41 12.97
CA ASP A 36 12.59 -4.08 12.68
C ASP A 36 12.08 -4.00 11.23
N ALA A 37 12.84 -4.52 10.28
CA ALA A 37 12.43 -4.57 8.87
C ALA A 37 11.18 -5.42 8.68
N GLY A 38 11.09 -6.56 9.39
CA GLY A 38 9.91 -7.41 9.32
C GLY A 38 8.66 -6.72 9.86
N ARG A 39 8.80 -5.97 10.96
CA ARG A 39 7.68 -5.19 11.50
C ARG A 39 7.23 -4.10 10.55
N GLU A 40 8.18 -3.42 9.93
CA GLU A 40 7.86 -2.38 8.96
C GLU A 40 7.17 -2.96 7.74
N LEU A 41 7.64 -4.10 7.22
CA LEU A 41 6.99 -4.79 6.10
C LEU A 41 5.55 -5.15 6.42
N LYS A 42 5.31 -5.67 7.61
CA LYS A 42 3.95 -6.03 8.03
C LYS A 42 3.05 -4.81 8.12
N ALA A 43 3.57 -3.71 8.68
CA ALA A 43 2.82 -2.46 8.76
C ALA A 43 2.47 -1.93 7.35
N LEU A 44 3.42 -2.01 6.42
CA LEU A 44 3.19 -1.60 5.03
C LEU A 44 2.15 -2.48 4.33
N GLU A 45 2.20 -3.79 4.57
CA GLU A 45 1.20 -4.71 4.02
C GLU A 45 -0.20 -4.40 4.55
N ASN A 46 -0.32 -4.11 5.84
CA ASN A 46 -1.59 -3.75 6.45
C ASN A 46 -2.11 -2.42 5.86
N GLU A 47 -1.23 -1.45 5.69
CA GLU A 47 -1.60 -0.17 5.09
C GLU A 47 -2.03 -0.37 3.63
N LEU A 48 -1.31 -1.19 2.88
CA LEU A 48 -1.63 -1.49 1.50
C LEU A 48 -3.01 -2.14 1.38
N THR A 49 -3.32 -3.11 2.25
CA THR A 49 -4.63 -3.75 2.27
C THR A 49 -5.75 -2.73 2.54
N ALA A 50 -5.54 -1.83 3.51
CA ALA A 50 -6.51 -0.79 3.82
C ALA A 50 -6.71 0.16 2.63
N LEU A 51 -5.62 0.53 1.95
CA LEU A 51 -5.69 1.38 0.77
C LEU A 51 -6.39 0.71 -0.40
N GLU A 52 -6.16 -0.58 -0.61
CA GLU A 52 -6.83 -1.36 -1.65
C GLU A 52 -8.34 -1.42 -1.39
N GLU A 53 -8.74 -1.65 -0.15
CA GLU A 53 -10.15 -1.66 0.23
C GLU A 53 -10.78 -0.29 -0.01
N GLN A 54 -10.10 0.77 0.39
CA GLN A 54 -10.56 2.15 0.17
C GLN A 54 -10.68 2.45 -1.33
N TRP A 55 -9.70 2.04 -2.10
CA TRP A 55 -9.70 2.23 -3.55
C TRP A 55 -10.87 1.53 -4.21
N LEU A 56 -11.13 0.29 -3.83
CA LEU A 56 -12.26 -0.49 -4.34
C LEU A 56 -13.59 0.17 -3.99
N GLU A 57 -13.72 0.65 -2.76
CA GLU A 57 -14.92 1.34 -2.32
C GLU A 57 -15.18 2.61 -3.13
N LEU A 58 -14.13 3.42 -3.32
CA LEU A 58 -14.24 4.65 -4.11
C LEU A 58 -14.57 4.34 -5.58
N SER A 59 -13.95 3.32 -6.15
CA SER A 59 -14.22 2.91 -7.53
C SER A 59 -15.65 2.43 -7.68
N THR A 60 -16.16 1.67 -6.74
CA THR A 60 -17.54 1.19 -6.73
C THR A 60 -18.53 2.36 -6.65
N GLN A 61 -18.25 3.33 -5.79
CA GLN A 61 -19.08 4.53 -5.67
C GLN A 61 -19.12 5.31 -6.97
N ILE A 62 -17.99 5.45 -7.64
CA ILE A 62 -17.92 6.15 -8.93
C ILE A 62 -18.75 5.41 -9.99
N GLU A 63 -18.62 4.09 -10.05
CA GLU A 63 -19.40 3.25 -10.97
C GLU A 63 -20.91 3.39 -10.72
N GLU A 64 -21.31 3.35 -9.45
CA GLU A 64 -22.73 3.50 -9.10
C GLU A 64 -23.28 4.85 -9.52
N ILE A 65 -22.51 5.92 -9.33
CA ILE A 65 -22.91 7.27 -9.74
C ILE A 65 -23.06 7.34 -11.26
N GLU A 66 -22.10 6.81 -11.99
CA GLU A 66 -22.13 6.81 -13.45
C GLU A 66 -23.31 6.00 -13.97
N ASN A 67 -23.55 4.81 -13.41
CA ASN A 67 -24.67 3.96 -13.80
C ASN A 67 -26.02 4.59 -13.43
N GLY A 68 -26.08 5.27 -12.29
CA GLY A 68 -27.29 5.94 -11.84
C GLY A 68 -27.69 7.12 -12.70
N GLN A 69 -26.74 7.70 -13.43
CA GLN A 69 -26.99 8.82 -14.33
C GLN A 69 -27.41 8.39 -15.74
N ALA A 70 -27.21 7.15 -16.05
CA ALA A 70 -27.57 6.59 -17.33
C ALA A 70 -29.05 6.25 -17.35
#